data_93cb3e45797a33772e039223c80c121e
#
_entry.id   93cb3e45797a33772e039223c80c121e
#
_cell.length_a   1.000
_cell.length_b   1.000
_cell.length_c   1.000
_cell.angle_alpha   90.00
_cell.angle_beta   90.00
_cell.angle_gamma   90.00
#
_symmetry.space_group_name_H-M   'P 1'
#
loop_
_entity.id
_entity.type
_entity.pdbx_description
1 polymer ?
#
loop_
_entity_poly.entity_id
_entity_poly.type
_entity_poly.pdbx_seq_one_letter_code
_entity_poly.pdbx_strand_id
1 'polypeptide(L)'
;MNELVVNVRCPYCKQSLMDDERQIDSYPSVKVVIQNSNKRGMLYLSSIYGSYNIASDFHIPMDEIVLFFCPHCQSSLLLKDLCDKCSAPMTFFELMQGGKVQICSRRGCKKHLIEFSDLSQEISTLYNTYEVFADPSRKK
;
A
#
# COMPACT_ATOMS: atom_id res chain seq x y z
N MET A 1 19.18 9.41 -1.70
CA MET A 1 17.84 9.82 -1.27
C MET A 1 17.14 8.66 -0.56
N ASN A 2 16.68 8.92 0.62
CA ASN A 2 15.99 7.88 1.38
C ASN A 2 14.57 7.70 0.89
N GLU A 3 14.10 6.46 0.99
CA GLU A 3 12.77 6.11 0.52
C GLU A 3 11.95 5.59 1.69
N LEU A 4 10.67 5.88 1.69
CA LEU A 4 9.77 5.37 2.71
C LEU A 4 9.31 3.97 2.31
N VAL A 5 9.84 2.96 3.00
CA VAL A 5 9.42 1.58 2.79
C VAL A 5 8.37 1.25 3.84
N VAL A 6 7.22 0.78 3.39
CA VAL A 6 6.13 0.46 4.31
C VAL A 6 6.07 -1.04 4.57
N ASN A 7 5.75 -1.40 5.81
CA ASN A 7 5.44 -2.78 6.18
C ASN A 7 3.98 -2.82 6.55
N VAL A 8 3.23 -3.63 5.83
CA VAL A 8 1.78 -3.64 5.97
C VAL A 8 1.26 -5.03 6.30
N ARG A 9 0.07 -5.05 6.87
CA ARG A 9 -0.63 -6.28 7.21
C ARG A 9 -2.11 -6.10 6.91
N CYS A 10 -2.82 -7.23 6.88
CA CYS A 10 -4.27 -7.20 6.72
C CYS A 10 -4.90 -6.54 7.94
N PRO A 11 -5.81 -5.57 7.75
CA PRO A 11 -6.46 -4.93 8.89
C PRO A 11 -7.40 -5.85 9.66
N TYR A 12 -7.78 -6.97 9.07
CA TYR A 12 -8.77 -7.88 9.68
C TYR A 12 -8.12 -9.06 10.37
N CYS A 13 -7.26 -9.82 9.67
CA CYS A 13 -6.63 -10.99 10.27
C CYS A 13 -5.26 -10.69 10.88
N LYS A 14 -4.72 -9.50 10.64
CA LYS A 14 -3.46 -9.01 11.20
C LYS A 14 -2.22 -9.77 10.72
N GLN A 15 -2.34 -10.59 9.69
CA GLN A 15 -1.18 -11.25 9.12
C GLN A 15 -0.46 -10.33 8.15
N SER A 16 0.86 -10.46 8.11
CA SER A 16 1.69 -9.65 7.23
C SER A 16 1.31 -9.89 5.77
N LEU A 17 1.27 -8.82 4.99
CA LEU A 17 1.07 -8.89 3.55
C LEU A 17 2.39 -8.80 2.79
N MET A 18 3.53 -8.77 3.49
CA MET A 18 4.83 -8.66 2.85
C MET A 18 5.28 -10.01 2.33
N ASP A 19 5.95 -10.01 1.18
CA ASP A 19 6.46 -11.23 0.55
C ASP A 19 7.95 -11.03 0.25
N ASP A 20 8.79 -11.71 1.02
CA ASP A 20 10.25 -11.63 0.87
C ASP A 20 10.74 -12.34 -0.39
N GLU A 21 9.98 -13.31 -0.88
CA GLU A 21 10.40 -14.09 -2.02
C GLU A 21 10.18 -13.36 -3.33
N ARG A 22 9.32 -12.36 -3.32
CA ARG A 22 9.05 -11.57 -4.51
C ARG A 22 9.35 -10.12 -4.19
N GLN A 23 10.46 -9.63 -4.71
CA GLN A 23 10.89 -8.26 -4.43
C GLN A 23 10.56 -7.35 -5.61
N ILE A 24 10.19 -6.13 -5.29
CA ILE A 24 10.01 -5.06 -6.27
C ILE A 24 10.79 -3.86 -5.75
N ASP A 25 11.55 -3.23 -6.62
CA ASP A 25 12.41 -2.09 -6.24
C ASP A 25 13.40 -2.48 -5.13
N SER A 26 13.83 -3.74 -5.12
CA SER A 26 14.84 -4.27 -4.19
C SER A 26 14.34 -4.46 -2.75
N TYR A 27 13.04 -4.41 -2.53
CA TYR A 27 12.44 -4.63 -1.21
C TYR A 27 11.32 -5.65 -1.31
N PRO A 28 10.97 -6.32 -0.19
CA PRO A 28 9.83 -7.23 -0.20
C PRO A 28 8.58 -6.51 -0.72
N SER A 29 7.80 -7.21 -1.52
CA SER A 29 6.59 -6.64 -2.08
C SER A 29 5.40 -6.82 -1.16
N VAL A 30 4.33 -6.07 -1.43
CA VAL A 30 3.04 -6.26 -0.78
C VAL A 30 2.23 -7.21 -1.65
N LYS A 31 1.85 -8.35 -1.10
CA LYS A 31 1.15 -9.40 -1.84
C LYS A 31 -0.32 -9.41 -1.50
N VAL A 32 -1.17 -9.30 -2.51
CA VAL A 32 -2.63 -9.33 -2.33
C VAL A 32 -3.26 -10.17 -3.41
N VAL A 33 -4.48 -10.61 -3.17
CA VAL A 33 -5.30 -11.27 -4.19
C VAL A 33 -6.10 -10.19 -4.90
N ILE A 34 -6.16 -10.29 -6.22
CA ILE A 34 -6.98 -9.37 -7.00
C ILE A 34 -7.96 -10.14 -7.87
N GLN A 35 -9.04 -9.46 -8.21
CA GLN A 35 -10.02 -9.98 -9.15
C GLN A 35 -10.41 -8.88 -10.12
N ASN A 36 -10.37 -9.20 -11.40
CA ASN A 36 -10.80 -8.31 -12.47
C ASN A 36 -11.58 -9.13 -13.48
N SER A 37 -12.86 -8.84 -13.63
CA SER A 37 -13.78 -9.63 -14.44
C SER A 37 -13.78 -11.08 -13.98
N ASN A 38 -13.42 -12.02 -14.84
CA ASN A 38 -13.41 -13.44 -14.48
C ASN A 38 -12.04 -13.92 -14.00
N LYS A 39 -11.07 -13.03 -13.92
CA LYS A 39 -9.69 -13.41 -13.57
C LYS A 39 -9.44 -13.11 -12.12
N ARG A 40 -8.78 -14.05 -11.44
CA ARG A 40 -8.39 -13.92 -10.05
C ARG A 40 -6.97 -14.44 -9.91
N GLY A 41 -6.13 -13.68 -9.23
CA GLY A 41 -4.74 -14.06 -9.05
C GLY A 41 -4.05 -13.14 -8.08
N MET A 42 -2.72 -13.18 -8.07
CA MET A 42 -1.91 -12.39 -7.15
C MET A 42 -1.44 -11.10 -7.81
N LEU A 43 -1.40 -10.04 -7.00
CA LEU A 43 -0.80 -8.79 -7.36
C LEU A 43 0.28 -8.49 -6.32
N TYR A 44 1.43 -8.06 -6.80
CA TYR A 44 2.56 -7.67 -5.96
C TYR A 44 2.81 -6.19 -6.19
N LEU A 45 2.78 -5.43 -5.11
CA LEU A 45 2.96 -3.99 -5.15
C LEU A 45 4.31 -3.63 -4.52
N SER A 46 4.94 -2.57 -5.03
CA SER A 46 6.14 -2.06 -4.40
C SER A 46 5.82 -1.59 -2.99
N SER A 47 6.69 -1.90 -2.04
CA SER A 47 6.55 -1.41 -0.68
C SER A 47 7.15 -0.01 -0.49
N ILE A 48 7.70 0.57 -1.54
CA ILE A 48 8.15 1.96 -1.48
C ILE A 48 6.94 2.87 -1.70
N TYR A 49 6.64 3.69 -0.69
CA TYR A 49 5.52 4.61 -0.80
C TYR A 49 5.75 5.57 -1.95
N GLY A 50 4.76 5.67 -2.83
CA GLY A 50 4.87 6.52 -4.02
C GLY A 50 5.37 5.80 -5.25
N SER A 51 5.88 4.58 -5.13
CA SER A 51 6.23 3.78 -6.30
C SER A 51 4.99 3.07 -6.84
N TYR A 52 4.88 3.02 -8.16
CA TYR A 52 3.74 2.39 -8.83
C TYR A 52 4.13 1.12 -9.57
N ASN A 53 5.32 0.59 -9.28
CA ASN A 53 5.78 -0.65 -9.90
C ASN A 53 4.99 -1.83 -9.32
N ILE A 54 4.53 -2.70 -10.20
CA ILE A 54 3.74 -3.86 -9.80
C ILE A 54 4.16 -5.08 -10.62
N ALA A 55 3.78 -6.25 -10.12
CA ALA A 55 3.81 -7.49 -10.87
C ALA A 55 2.52 -8.23 -10.60
N SER A 56 1.95 -8.90 -11.59
CA SER A 56 0.69 -9.61 -11.39
C SER A 56 0.66 -10.89 -12.21
N ASP A 57 -0.21 -11.81 -11.78
CA ASP A 57 -0.37 -13.09 -12.46
C ASP A 57 -1.01 -12.95 -13.83
N PHE A 58 -1.73 -11.86 -14.07
CA PHE A 58 -2.36 -11.61 -15.36
C PHE A 58 -2.34 -10.11 -15.63
N HIS A 59 -2.52 -9.77 -16.90
CA HIS A 59 -2.53 -8.37 -17.33
C HIS A 59 -3.79 -7.67 -16.82
N ILE A 60 -3.61 -6.54 -16.15
CA ILE A 60 -4.72 -5.70 -15.71
C ILE A 60 -4.83 -4.56 -16.72
N PRO A 61 -5.98 -4.44 -17.41
CA PRO A 61 -6.13 -3.35 -18.35
C PRO A 61 -6.05 -1.99 -17.67
N MET A 62 -5.46 -1.01 -18.36
CA MET A 62 -5.35 0.34 -17.83
C MET A 62 -6.73 0.93 -17.59
N ASP A 63 -6.85 1.72 -16.53
CA ASP A 63 -8.07 2.43 -16.13
C ASP A 63 -9.18 1.55 -15.59
N GLU A 64 -8.96 0.25 -15.41
CA GLU A 64 -9.97 -0.62 -14.82
C GLU A 64 -9.82 -0.72 -13.31
N ILE A 65 -10.96 -0.85 -12.65
CA ILE A 65 -11.01 -1.03 -11.19
C ILE A 65 -10.80 -2.50 -10.88
N VAL A 66 -9.98 -2.78 -9.87
CA VAL A 66 -9.65 -4.12 -9.46
C VAL A 66 -10.14 -4.32 -8.04
N LEU A 67 -10.70 -5.50 -7.74
CA LEU A 67 -11.06 -5.85 -6.38
C LEU A 67 -9.83 -6.41 -5.68
N PHE A 68 -9.64 -6.02 -4.43
CA PHE A 68 -8.48 -6.42 -3.63
C PHE A 68 -8.93 -7.25 -2.43
N PHE A 69 -8.22 -8.36 -2.17
CA PHE A 69 -8.54 -9.25 -1.05
C PHE A 69 -7.28 -9.67 -0.34
N CYS A 70 -7.40 -9.94 0.96
CA CYS A 70 -6.31 -10.50 1.74
C CYS A 70 -6.06 -11.95 1.30
N PRO A 71 -4.79 -12.33 1.03
CA PRO A 71 -4.51 -13.71 0.65
C PRO A 71 -4.67 -14.72 1.79
N HIS A 72 -4.75 -14.25 3.02
CA HIS A 72 -4.86 -15.13 4.19
C HIS A 72 -6.31 -15.36 4.60
N CYS A 73 -7.07 -14.28 4.80
CA CYS A 73 -8.45 -14.39 5.31
C CYS A 73 -9.51 -14.14 4.25
N GLN A 74 -9.11 -13.74 3.04
CA GLN A 74 -9.99 -13.49 1.89
C GLN A 74 -10.95 -12.32 2.08
N SER A 75 -10.76 -11.50 3.09
CA SER A 75 -11.58 -10.30 3.27
C SER A 75 -11.28 -9.26 2.21
N SER A 76 -12.30 -8.53 1.80
CA SER A 76 -12.13 -7.41 0.87
C SER A 76 -11.33 -6.30 1.54
N LEU A 77 -10.36 -5.76 0.82
CA LEU A 77 -9.54 -4.66 1.32
C LEU A 77 -10.01 -3.32 0.77
N LEU A 78 -11.17 -3.28 0.12
CA LEU A 78 -11.71 -2.04 -0.40
C LEU A 78 -12.42 -1.27 0.70
N LEU A 79 -12.32 0.05 0.62
CA LEU A 79 -13.03 0.96 1.50
C LEU A 79 -14.29 1.49 0.81
N LYS A 80 -15.19 2.06 1.61
CA LYS A 80 -16.31 2.81 1.07
C LYS A 80 -15.85 4.17 0.55
N ASP A 81 -14.70 4.63 1.02
CA ASP A 81 -14.16 5.91 0.60
C ASP A 81 -13.77 5.86 -0.87
N LEU A 82 -14.07 6.91 -1.59
CA LEU A 82 -13.79 6.97 -3.01
C LEU A 82 -12.57 7.86 -3.26
N CYS A 83 -11.85 7.52 -4.32
CA CYS A 83 -10.72 8.32 -4.75
C CYS A 83 -11.22 9.70 -5.19
N ASP A 84 -10.56 10.75 -4.71
CA ASP A 84 -10.97 12.11 -5.05
C ASP A 84 -10.55 12.50 -6.47
N LYS A 85 -9.74 11.67 -7.13
CA LYS A 85 -9.32 11.93 -8.50
C LYS A 85 -10.16 11.21 -9.54
N CYS A 86 -10.58 9.97 -9.25
CA CYS A 86 -11.25 9.17 -10.26
C CYS A 86 -12.52 8.48 -9.76
N SER A 87 -12.87 8.66 -8.49
CA SER A 87 -14.08 8.13 -7.86
C SER A 87 -14.12 6.61 -7.73
N ALA A 88 -13.01 5.91 -7.95
CA ALA A 88 -12.95 4.48 -7.70
C ALA A 88 -12.79 4.23 -6.20
N PRO A 89 -13.22 3.07 -5.69
CA PRO A 89 -12.99 2.76 -4.28
C PRO A 89 -11.51 2.74 -3.94
N MET A 90 -11.15 3.22 -2.76
CA MET A 90 -9.79 3.10 -2.27
C MET A 90 -9.61 1.73 -1.64
N THR A 91 -8.40 1.18 -1.74
CA THR A 91 -8.03 -0.02 -1.01
C THR A 91 -7.03 0.36 0.07
N PHE A 92 -6.99 -0.42 1.17
CA PHE A 92 -6.14 -0.03 2.29
C PHE A 92 -5.45 -1.21 2.92
N PHE A 93 -4.31 -0.90 3.54
CA PHE A 93 -3.52 -1.85 4.30
C PHE A 93 -3.18 -1.19 5.62
N GLU A 94 -3.06 -1.99 6.68
CA GLU A 94 -2.69 -1.47 7.98
C GLU A 94 -1.17 -1.47 8.12
N LEU A 95 -0.62 -0.35 8.61
CA LEU A 95 0.81 -0.28 8.90
C LEU A 95 1.12 -1.12 10.14
N MET A 96 2.26 -1.82 10.12
CA MET A 96 2.66 -2.66 11.25
C MET A 96 2.76 -1.87 12.54
N GLN A 97 3.23 -0.62 12.46
CA GLN A 97 3.39 0.21 13.63
C GLN A 97 2.16 1.07 13.95
N GLY A 98 1.07 0.88 13.21
CA GLY A 98 -0.15 1.64 13.41
C GLY A 98 -0.38 2.65 12.32
N GLY A 99 -1.64 2.84 11.94
CA GLY A 99 -2.01 3.68 10.82
C GLY A 99 -2.32 2.86 9.60
N LYS A 100 -2.48 3.52 8.47
CA LYS A 100 -2.86 2.81 7.24
C LYS A 100 -2.29 3.49 6.01
N VAL A 101 -2.12 2.69 4.96
CA VAL A 101 -1.79 3.15 3.62
C VAL A 101 -3.00 2.89 2.74
N GLN A 102 -3.38 3.85 1.92
CA GLN A 102 -4.46 3.69 0.96
C GLN A 102 -3.95 3.92 -0.44
N ILE A 103 -4.44 3.14 -1.37
CA ILE A 103 -4.16 3.34 -2.78
C ILE A 103 -5.47 3.22 -3.56
N CYS A 104 -5.52 3.86 -4.72
CA CYS A 104 -6.69 3.75 -5.57
C CYS A 104 -6.76 2.37 -6.23
N SER A 105 -7.96 1.81 -6.31
CA SER A 105 -8.17 0.50 -6.92
C SER A 105 -8.19 0.52 -8.44
N ARG A 106 -8.18 1.69 -9.07
CA ARG A 106 -8.16 1.79 -10.52
C ARG A 106 -6.72 1.75 -11.02
N ARG A 107 -6.43 0.86 -11.95
CA ARG A 107 -5.09 0.79 -12.50
C ARG A 107 -4.77 2.08 -13.25
N GLY A 108 -3.60 2.63 -12.96
CA GLY A 108 -3.14 3.87 -13.58
C GLY A 108 -3.43 5.12 -12.78
N CYS A 109 -4.36 5.05 -11.82
CA CYS A 109 -4.58 6.17 -10.91
C CYS A 109 -3.50 6.16 -9.84
N LYS A 110 -2.81 7.28 -9.68
CA LYS A 110 -1.63 7.34 -8.81
C LYS A 110 -1.93 7.95 -7.44
N LYS A 111 -3.16 7.81 -6.98
CA LYS A 111 -3.54 8.33 -5.67
C LYS A 111 -3.04 7.41 -4.57
N HIS A 112 -2.18 7.92 -3.73
CA HIS A 112 -1.69 7.24 -2.52
C HIS A 112 -1.93 8.14 -1.32
N LEU A 113 -2.27 7.53 -0.19
CA LEU A 113 -2.40 8.23 1.09
C LEU A 113 -1.74 7.39 2.17
N ILE A 114 -1.15 8.05 3.13
CA ILE A 114 -0.62 7.36 4.29
C ILE A 114 -1.06 8.14 5.53
N GLU A 115 -1.54 7.41 6.54
CA GLU A 115 -1.99 7.98 7.80
C GLU A 115 -1.35 7.20 8.94
N PHE A 116 -0.88 7.91 9.94
CA PHE A 116 -0.26 7.30 11.10
C PHE A 116 -1.19 7.42 12.29
N SER A 117 -1.27 6.34 13.09
CA SER A 117 -2.13 6.33 14.27
C SER A 117 -1.51 7.06 15.45
N ASP A 118 -0.19 7.16 15.50
CA ASP A 118 0.54 7.87 16.55
C ASP A 118 1.52 8.81 15.88
N LEU A 119 1.11 10.06 15.74
CA LEU A 119 1.88 11.02 14.97
C LEU A 119 3.28 11.25 15.53
N SER A 120 3.42 11.33 16.85
CA SER A 120 4.72 11.58 17.44
C SER A 120 5.71 10.48 17.12
N GLN A 121 5.29 9.24 17.29
CA GLN A 121 6.14 8.09 17.01
C GLN A 121 6.44 7.98 15.53
N GLU A 122 5.44 8.25 14.70
CA GLU A 122 5.61 8.12 13.26
C GLU A 122 6.52 9.19 12.69
N ILE A 123 6.47 10.38 13.25
CA ILE A 123 7.40 11.43 12.84
C ILE A 123 8.83 11.01 13.17
N SER A 124 9.04 10.42 14.33
CA SER A 124 10.36 9.92 14.69
C SER A 124 10.82 8.85 13.71
N THR A 125 9.93 7.94 13.35
CA THR A 125 10.24 6.90 12.39
C THR A 125 10.60 7.48 11.03
N LEU A 126 9.87 8.48 10.58
CA LEU A 126 10.16 9.14 9.31
C LEU A 126 11.52 9.81 9.33
N TYR A 127 11.88 10.44 10.43
CA TYR A 127 13.18 11.07 10.54
C TYR A 127 14.31 10.04 10.51
N ASN A 128 14.08 8.87 11.08
CA ASN A 128 15.07 7.80 11.00
C ASN A 128 15.20 7.26 9.58
N THR A 129 14.11 7.24 8.83
CA THR A 129 14.10 6.74 7.46
C THR A 129 14.58 7.80 6.48
N TYR A 130 14.17 9.02 6.68
CA TYR A 130 14.44 10.15 5.79
C TYR A 130 15.20 11.23 6.55
N GLU A 131 16.39 10.91 6.99
CA GLU A 131 17.13 11.89 7.77
C GLU A 131 17.36 13.19 7.03
N VAL A 132 17.29 13.16 5.70
CA VAL A 132 17.40 14.38 4.90
C VAL A 132 16.27 15.35 5.17
N PHE A 133 15.18 14.89 5.74
CA PHE A 133 14.05 15.74 6.08
C PHE A 133 14.05 16.16 7.54
N ALA A 134 15.05 15.78 8.29
CA ALA A 134 15.12 16.10 9.71
C ALA A 134 15.51 17.57 9.87
N ASP A 135 14.57 18.44 9.62
CA ASP A 135 14.77 19.87 9.73
C ASP A 135 14.51 20.29 11.18
N PRO A 136 15.52 20.81 11.88
CA PRO A 136 15.37 21.17 13.27
C PRO A 136 14.19 22.11 13.54
N SER A 137 13.90 23.01 12.63
CA SER A 137 12.82 23.94 12.82
C SER A 137 11.45 23.27 12.89
N ARG A 138 11.32 22.09 12.32
CA ARG A 138 10.06 21.37 12.32
C ARG A 138 9.84 20.49 13.54
N LYS A 139 10.85 20.35 14.36
CA LYS A 139 10.76 19.51 15.55
C LYS A 139 10.17 20.22 16.75
N LYS A 140 9.94 21.47 16.61
CA LYS A 140 9.41 22.28 17.69
C LYS A 140 7.93 22.16 17.85
#